data_e48c2faf37d35361fff58d0664463b7f
#
_entry.id   e48c2faf37d35361fff58d0664463b7f
#
_cell.length_a   1.000
_cell.length_b   1.000
_cell.length_c   1.000
_cell.angle_alpha   90.00
_cell.angle_beta   90.00
_cell.angle_gamma   90.00
#
_symmetry.space_group_name_H-M   'P 1'
#
loop_
_entity.id
_entity.type
_entity.pdbx_description
1 polymer ?
#
loop_
_entity_poly.entity_id
_entity_poly.type
_entity_poly.pdbx_seq_one_letter_code
_entity_poly.pdbx_strand_id
1 'polypeptide(L)'
;ASDVYKRQLENNDNSFHFPEEYGTPESRQINQALNRVGHILYNVKAETAQQEKYYELILDFVSTGLLVLNDNGAVYQKNKEALRLLGLNIFTHIRQLSKVDATLMEKMENCRPGDKLQVMFHNERGTVNLSIRVSEINVHKEHLRILALNDINIELDEKEIDSWIRLTRVLTHEIMNSVTPITSLSDTLLSMVKDKDEEISHGLQTISTTGKGLLSFVESYRKFTRIPTPEPSLFYLKAFIERMVELTRHQNPCNHITFHTEVTPADLILHADENLISQVVINLLKNAVQAIGNQPGGRIAIQAHCNDAEEVLIEIKNNGPAIPPEIAEHIFIPFFTTKERGSGIGLSISRQIMRLSGGSLTLIPDDKETKFILKFK
;
A
#
# COMPACT_ATOMS: atom_id res chain seq x y z
N ALA A 1 27.28 -15.59 -55.10
CA ALA A 1 26.68 -14.40 -54.49
C ALA A 1 25.20 -14.60 -54.18
N SER A 2 24.41 -15.12 -55.14
CA SER A 2 22.95 -15.34 -55.03
C SER A 2 22.58 -16.23 -53.84
N ASP A 3 23.33 -17.29 -53.57
CA ASP A 3 23.03 -18.28 -52.51
C ASP A 3 23.29 -17.76 -51.08
N VAL A 4 24.19 -16.81 -50.94
CA VAL A 4 24.46 -16.16 -49.63
C VAL A 4 23.31 -15.27 -49.22
N TYR A 5 22.81 -14.47 -50.16
CA TYR A 5 21.66 -13.58 -49.92
C TYR A 5 20.36 -14.36 -49.70
N LYS A 6 20.19 -15.49 -50.40
CA LYS A 6 19.05 -16.38 -50.19
C LYS A 6 19.04 -16.98 -48.77
N ARG A 7 20.20 -17.42 -48.28
CA ARG A 7 20.36 -17.92 -46.91
C ARG A 7 20.16 -16.83 -45.86
N GLN A 8 20.57 -15.57 -46.11
CA GLN A 8 20.34 -14.46 -45.21
C GLN A 8 18.84 -14.16 -45.07
N LEU A 9 18.09 -14.14 -46.20
CA LEU A 9 16.65 -13.99 -46.21
C LEU A 9 15.93 -15.15 -45.49
N GLU A 10 16.37 -16.40 -45.74
CA GLU A 10 15.83 -17.58 -45.06
C GLU A 10 16.08 -17.56 -43.54
N ASN A 11 17.20 -16.97 -43.11
CA ASN A 11 17.54 -16.80 -41.69
C ASN A 11 16.95 -15.52 -41.06
N ASN A 12 16.02 -14.83 -41.73
CA ASN A 12 15.43 -13.61 -41.24
C ASN A 12 16.44 -12.43 -40.98
N ASP A 13 17.62 -12.50 -41.57
CA ASP A 13 18.61 -11.42 -41.59
C ASP A 13 18.32 -10.46 -42.72
N ASN A 14 17.70 -9.34 -42.38
CA ASN A 14 17.33 -8.29 -43.34
C ASN A 14 18.41 -7.20 -43.47
N SER A 15 19.62 -7.41 -42.98
CA SER A 15 20.75 -6.48 -43.07
C SER A 15 21.52 -6.57 -44.41
N PHE A 16 21.00 -7.27 -45.40
CA PHE A 16 21.65 -7.42 -46.69
C PHE A 16 21.63 -6.13 -47.51
N HIS A 17 22.73 -5.85 -48.20
CA HIS A 17 22.87 -4.74 -49.11
C HIS A 17 23.41 -5.24 -50.44
N PHE A 18 22.64 -5.02 -51.54
CA PHE A 18 23.04 -5.38 -52.89
C PHE A 18 23.88 -4.25 -53.50
N PRO A 19 25.00 -4.56 -54.19
CA PRO A 19 25.85 -3.53 -54.74
C PRO A 19 25.10 -2.75 -55.85
N GLU A 20 25.10 -1.41 -55.74
CA GLU A 20 24.38 -0.51 -56.69
C GLU A 20 25.30 0.07 -57.75
N GLU A 21 26.61 -0.06 -57.54
CA GLU A 21 27.64 0.56 -58.42
C GLU A 21 28.11 -0.37 -59.55
N TYR A 22 27.90 -1.70 -59.40
CA TYR A 22 28.44 -2.68 -60.35
C TYR A 22 27.33 -3.43 -61.09
N GLY A 23 27.57 -3.73 -62.41
CA GLY A 23 26.66 -4.53 -63.28
C GLY A 23 26.01 -3.70 -64.38
N THR A 24 25.10 -4.38 -65.14
CA THR A 24 24.31 -3.75 -66.19
C THR A 24 23.29 -2.76 -65.61
N PRO A 25 22.80 -1.78 -66.43
CA PRO A 25 21.78 -0.84 -65.98
C PRO A 25 20.56 -1.53 -65.36
N GLU A 26 20.13 -2.65 -65.92
CA GLU A 26 18.98 -3.44 -65.43
C GLU A 26 19.30 -4.09 -64.09
N SER A 27 20.52 -4.65 -63.92
CA SER A 27 20.91 -5.27 -62.64
C SER A 27 21.03 -4.23 -61.51
N ARG A 28 21.44 -3.03 -61.79
CA ARG A 28 21.50 -1.90 -60.83
C ARG A 28 20.08 -1.49 -60.38
N GLN A 29 19.13 -1.38 -61.31
CA GLN A 29 17.73 -1.08 -60.97
C GLN A 29 17.10 -2.17 -60.09
N ILE A 30 17.38 -3.45 -60.38
CA ILE A 30 16.91 -4.58 -59.57
C ILE A 30 17.53 -4.51 -58.16
N ASN A 31 18.85 -4.27 -58.04
CA ASN A 31 19.53 -4.16 -56.76
C ASN A 31 18.99 -2.99 -55.91
N GLN A 32 18.74 -1.82 -56.54
CA GLN A 32 18.10 -0.69 -55.86
C GLN A 32 16.68 -1.03 -55.38
N ALA A 33 15.87 -1.71 -56.19
CA ALA A 33 14.56 -2.15 -55.78
C ALA A 33 14.62 -3.14 -54.59
N LEU A 34 15.56 -4.10 -54.63
CA LEU A 34 15.77 -5.07 -53.56
C LEU A 34 16.26 -4.41 -52.25
N ASN A 35 17.19 -3.45 -52.33
CA ASN A 35 17.65 -2.69 -51.19
C ASN A 35 16.49 -1.89 -50.53
N ARG A 36 15.65 -1.28 -51.37
CA ARG A 36 14.47 -0.54 -50.89
C ARG A 36 13.47 -1.47 -50.19
N VAL A 37 13.20 -2.67 -50.74
CA VAL A 37 12.35 -3.67 -50.09
C VAL A 37 12.98 -4.15 -48.76
N GLY A 38 14.29 -4.44 -48.75
CA GLY A 38 15.01 -4.82 -47.53
C GLY A 38 14.90 -3.77 -46.44
N HIS A 39 15.08 -2.49 -46.81
CA HIS A 39 14.94 -1.38 -45.87
C HIS A 39 13.51 -1.23 -45.32
N ILE A 40 12.50 -1.40 -46.17
CA ILE A 40 11.09 -1.38 -45.73
C ILE A 40 10.82 -2.53 -44.74
N LEU A 41 11.26 -3.75 -45.05
CA LEU A 41 11.09 -4.92 -44.18
C LEU A 41 11.80 -4.74 -42.86
N TYR A 42 13.01 -4.20 -42.87
CA TYR A 42 13.76 -3.87 -41.62
C TYR A 42 13.01 -2.88 -40.75
N ASN A 43 12.52 -1.78 -41.32
CA ASN A 43 11.78 -0.75 -40.60
C ASN A 43 10.47 -1.30 -40.02
N VAL A 44 9.68 -2.05 -40.81
CA VAL A 44 8.43 -2.68 -40.34
C VAL A 44 8.72 -3.63 -39.17
N LYS A 45 9.79 -4.41 -39.25
CA LYS A 45 10.18 -5.34 -38.18
C LYS A 45 10.64 -4.63 -36.94
N ALA A 46 11.41 -3.55 -37.09
CA ALA A 46 11.86 -2.72 -35.98
C ALA A 46 10.68 -2.01 -35.27
N GLU A 47 9.74 -1.46 -36.09
CA GLU A 47 8.49 -0.87 -35.56
C GLU A 47 7.65 -1.90 -34.81
N THR A 48 7.47 -3.10 -35.35
CA THR A 48 6.70 -4.16 -34.70
C THR A 48 7.33 -4.56 -33.37
N ALA A 49 8.65 -4.78 -33.34
CA ALA A 49 9.36 -5.11 -32.11
C ALA A 49 9.29 -3.98 -31.05
N GLN A 50 9.33 -2.73 -31.49
CA GLN A 50 9.15 -1.58 -30.60
C GLN A 50 7.73 -1.50 -30.05
N GLN A 51 6.71 -1.76 -30.86
CA GLN A 51 5.32 -1.83 -30.43
C GLN A 51 5.08 -2.97 -29.45
N GLU A 52 5.61 -4.17 -29.72
CA GLU A 52 5.52 -5.31 -28.80
C GLU A 52 6.09 -4.96 -27.42
N LYS A 53 7.30 -4.37 -27.40
CA LYS A 53 7.92 -3.94 -26.16
C LYS A 53 7.13 -2.85 -25.43
N TYR A 54 6.54 -1.93 -26.16
CA TYR A 54 5.68 -0.89 -25.60
C TYR A 54 4.41 -1.47 -24.98
N TYR A 55 3.75 -2.43 -25.62
CA TYR A 55 2.59 -3.12 -25.06
C TYR A 55 2.95 -3.95 -23.83
N GLU A 56 4.10 -4.64 -23.82
CA GLU A 56 4.59 -5.37 -22.66
C GLU A 56 4.80 -4.44 -21.45
N LEU A 57 5.42 -3.29 -21.66
CA LEU A 57 5.58 -2.28 -20.61
C LEU A 57 4.25 -1.77 -20.08
N ILE A 58 3.28 -1.44 -20.96
CA ILE A 58 1.94 -1.01 -20.53
C ILE A 58 1.29 -2.08 -19.67
N LEU A 59 1.31 -3.34 -20.10
CA LEU A 59 0.71 -4.47 -19.38
C LEU A 59 1.35 -4.66 -17.98
N ASP A 60 2.64 -4.41 -17.86
CA ASP A 60 3.36 -4.51 -16.59
C ASP A 60 3.09 -3.33 -15.63
N PHE A 61 2.71 -2.16 -16.16
CA PHE A 61 2.35 -0.98 -15.35
C PHE A 61 0.91 -1.01 -14.83
N VAL A 62 0.04 -1.84 -15.41
CA VAL A 62 -1.36 -1.96 -14.97
C VAL A 62 -1.42 -2.72 -13.66
N SER A 63 -2.10 -2.14 -12.64
CA SER A 63 -2.33 -2.75 -11.32
C SER A 63 -3.34 -3.91 -11.33
N THR A 64 -3.89 -4.26 -12.49
CA THR A 64 -4.75 -5.42 -12.72
C THR A 64 -3.91 -6.59 -13.22
N GLY A 65 -3.98 -7.74 -12.56
CA GLY A 65 -3.39 -8.98 -13.06
C GLY A 65 -4.10 -9.43 -14.34
N LEU A 66 -3.37 -9.52 -15.44
CA LEU A 66 -3.90 -10.01 -16.71
C LEU A 66 -3.34 -11.38 -17.02
N LEU A 67 -4.24 -12.32 -17.33
CA LEU A 67 -3.93 -13.70 -17.65
C LEU A 67 -4.73 -14.13 -18.88
N VAL A 68 -4.04 -14.63 -19.90
CA VAL A 68 -4.67 -15.17 -21.11
C VAL A 68 -4.42 -16.66 -21.15
N LEU A 69 -5.50 -17.44 -21.24
CA LEU A 69 -5.48 -18.91 -21.27
C LEU A 69 -6.09 -19.42 -22.56
N ASN A 70 -5.54 -20.51 -23.09
CA ASN A 70 -6.22 -21.26 -24.13
C ASN A 70 -7.23 -22.26 -23.53
N ASP A 71 -7.99 -22.96 -24.39
CA ASP A 71 -9.01 -23.94 -23.98
C ASP A 71 -8.43 -25.12 -23.18
N ASN A 72 -7.16 -25.43 -23.36
CA ASN A 72 -6.48 -26.49 -22.61
C ASN A 72 -5.97 -26.01 -21.23
N GLY A 73 -6.14 -24.74 -20.90
CA GLY A 73 -5.65 -24.15 -19.64
C GLY A 73 -4.17 -23.78 -19.63
N ALA A 74 -3.51 -23.82 -20.79
CA ALA A 74 -2.15 -23.30 -20.92
C ALA A 74 -2.15 -21.76 -20.96
N VAL A 75 -1.15 -21.16 -20.33
CA VAL A 75 -0.98 -19.72 -20.25
C VAL A 75 -0.37 -19.20 -21.54
N TYR A 76 -1.13 -18.43 -22.30
CA TYR A 76 -0.69 -17.78 -23.53
C TYR A 76 0.07 -16.47 -23.21
N GLN A 77 -0.49 -15.63 -22.32
CA GLN A 77 0.12 -14.39 -21.90
C GLN A 77 -0.23 -14.06 -20.44
N LYS A 78 0.64 -13.35 -19.76
CA LYS A 78 0.46 -12.87 -18.39
C LYS A 78 1.30 -11.63 -18.15
N ASN A 79 0.88 -10.77 -17.22
CA ASN A 79 1.70 -9.66 -16.73
C ASN A 79 2.28 -9.98 -15.34
N LYS A 80 3.20 -9.13 -14.86
CA LYS A 80 3.85 -9.29 -13.55
C LYS A 80 2.85 -9.24 -12.39
N GLU A 81 1.81 -8.41 -12.52
CA GLU A 81 0.79 -8.25 -11.50
C GLU A 81 -0.03 -9.54 -11.31
N ALA A 82 -0.35 -10.28 -12.37
CA ALA A 82 -1.00 -11.58 -12.25
C ALA A 82 -0.16 -12.58 -11.44
N LEU A 83 1.16 -12.62 -11.69
CA LEU A 83 2.07 -13.48 -10.92
C LEU A 83 2.13 -13.05 -9.45
N ARG A 84 2.19 -11.75 -9.19
CA ARG A 84 2.22 -11.19 -7.84
C ARG A 84 0.96 -11.54 -7.05
N LEU A 85 -0.22 -11.37 -7.65
CA LEU A 85 -1.51 -11.65 -7.02
C LEU A 85 -1.69 -13.14 -6.71
N LEU A 86 -1.26 -14.02 -7.64
CA LEU A 86 -1.33 -15.46 -7.46
C LEU A 86 -0.24 -16.03 -6.55
N GLY A 87 0.79 -15.24 -6.21
CA GLY A 87 1.93 -15.71 -5.40
C GLY A 87 2.85 -16.67 -6.14
N LEU A 88 2.94 -16.58 -7.47
CA LEU A 88 3.72 -17.48 -8.30
C LEU A 88 4.85 -16.72 -9.02
N ASN A 89 6.04 -17.31 -9.09
CA ASN A 89 7.14 -16.77 -9.89
C ASN A 89 7.07 -17.22 -11.36
N ILE A 90 6.57 -18.43 -11.60
CA ILE A 90 6.41 -19.01 -12.94
C ILE A 90 5.00 -19.60 -13.02
N PHE A 91 4.26 -19.21 -14.09
CA PHE A 91 2.91 -19.70 -14.33
C PHE A 91 2.73 -20.01 -15.81
N THR A 92 2.62 -21.29 -16.16
CA THR A 92 2.52 -21.79 -17.55
C THR A 92 1.24 -22.57 -17.80
N HIS A 93 0.57 -23.04 -16.76
CA HIS A 93 -0.66 -23.82 -16.89
C HIS A 93 -1.54 -23.65 -15.65
N ILE A 94 -2.85 -23.53 -15.84
CA ILE A 94 -3.84 -23.29 -14.76
C ILE A 94 -3.77 -24.33 -13.63
N ARG A 95 -3.43 -25.57 -13.94
CA ARG A 95 -3.27 -26.65 -12.95
C ARG A 95 -2.19 -26.38 -11.88
N GLN A 96 -1.26 -25.46 -12.14
CA GLN A 96 -0.27 -25.07 -11.13
C GLN A 96 -0.90 -24.36 -9.94
N LEU A 97 -2.10 -23.79 -10.11
CA LEU A 97 -2.85 -23.18 -9.00
C LEU A 97 -3.29 -24.19 -7.94
N SER A 98 -3.33 -25.49 -8.25
CA SER A 98 -3.62 -26.53 -7.24
C SER A 98 -2.62 -26.52 -6.08
N LYS A 99 -1.41 -26.02 -6.29
CA LYS A 99 -0.37 -25.86 -5.25
C LYS A 99 -0.59 -24.64 -4.38
N VAL A 100 -1.36 -23.66 -4.85
CA VAL A 100 -1.71 -22.44 -4.12
C VAL A 100 -3.03 -22.63 -3.41
N ASP A 101 -4.08 -22.94 -4.18
CA ASP A 101 -5.44 -23.21 -3.65
C ASP A 101 -6.26 -23.99 -4.68
N ALA A 102 -6.82 -25.12 -4.25
CA ALA A 102 -7.61 -26.00 -5.12
C ALA A 102 -8.93 -25.34 -5.55
N THR A 103 -9.56 -24.55 -4.68
CA THR A 103 -10.82 -23.85 -4.94
C THR A 103 -10.64 -22.75 -5.98
N LEU A 104 -9.53 -22.01 -5.89
CA LEU A 104 -9.15 -21.00 -6.89
C LEU A 104 -8.96 -21.66 -8.26
N MET A 105 -8.22 -22.79 -8.32
CA MET A 105 -8.01 -23.54 -9.55
C MET A 105 -9.33 -23.96 -10.18
N GLU A 106 -10.22 -24.61 -9.41
CA GLU A 106 -11.51 -25.10 -9.89
C GLU A 106 -12.40 -23.98 -10.43
N LYS A 107 -12.47 -22.85 -9.73
CA LYS A 107 -13.25 -21.68 -10.17
C LYS A 107 -12.68 -21.05 -11.44
N MET A 108 -11.36 -20.95 -11.57
CA MET A 108 -10.73 -20.40 -12.77
C MET A 108 -10.79 -21.36 -13.96
N GLU A 109 -10.79 -22.67 -13.73
CA GLU A 109 -10.92 -23.67 -14.82
C GLU A 109 -12.35 -23.67 -15.38
N ASN A 110 -13.36 -23.59 -14.51
CA ASN A 110 -14.78 -23.68 -14.87
C ASN A 110 -15.45 -22.35 -15.23
N CYS A 111 -14.73 -21.23 -15.17
CA CYS A 111 -15.28 -19.91 -15.46
C CYS A 111 -15.65 -19.73 -16.91
N ARG A 112 -16.77 -19.03 -17.17
CA ARG A 112 -17.30 -18.71 -18.51
C ARG A 112 -17.11 -17.24 -18.84
N PRO A 113 -17.06 -16.89 -20.12
CA PRO A 113 -17.04 -15.50 -20.55
C PRO A 113 -18.24 -14.71 -19.99
N GLY A 114 -17.95 -13.52 -19.48
CA GLY A 114 -18.93 -12.67 -18.79
C GLY A 114 -19.06 -12.92 -17.29
N ASP A 115 -18.48 -14.00 -16.73
CA ASP A 115 -18.51 -14.27 -15.31
C ASP A 115 -17.71 -13.21 -14.52
N LYS A 116 -18.24 -12.92 -13.32
CA LYS A 116 -17.55 -12.17 -12.27
C LYS A 116 -17.47 -13.05 -11.04
N LEU A 117 -16.27 -13.51 -10.73
CA LEU A 117 -16.03 -14.40 -9.61
C LEU A 117 -15.32 -13.64 -8.49
N GLN A 118 -15.64 -14.00 -7.25
CA GLN A 118 -14.86 -13.58 -6.09
C GLN A 118 -14.30 -14.83 -5.43
N VAL A 119 -13.00 -14.82 -5.13
CA VAL A 119 -12.31 -15.94 -4.52
C VAL A 119 -11.39 -15.42 -3.43
N MET A 120 -11.58 -15.96 -2.23
CA MET A 120 -10.66 -15.75 -1.11
C MET A 120 -9.74 -16.96 -1.01
N PHE A 121 -8.44 -16.74 -0.97
CA PHE A 121 -7.45 -17.80 -0.79
C PHE A 121 -6.24 -17.28 -0.01
N HIS A 122 -5.42 -18.21 0.49
CA HIS A 122 -4.19 -17.88 1.22
C HIS A 122 -2.98 -18.20 0.34
N ASN A 123 -2.05 -17.26 0.29
CA ASN A 123 -0.73 -17.48 -0.30
C ASN A 123 0.37 -17.11 0.71
N GLU A 124 1.63 -17.21 0.33
CA GLU A 124 2.79 -16.89 1.19
C GLU A 124 2.77 -15.43 1.73
N ARG A 125 1.95 -14.54 1.17
CA ARG A 125 1.81 -13.13 1.55
C ARG A 125 0.61 -12.85 2.42
N GLY A 126 -0.23 -13.87 2.70
CA GLY A 126 -1.43 -13.75 3.52
C GLY A 126 -2.72 -14.07 2.76
N THR A 127 -3.85 -13.58 3.29
CA THR A 127 -5.18 -13.75 2.69
C THR A 127 -5.37 -12.75 1.55
N VAL A 128 -5.72 -13.26 0.38
CA VAL A 128 -5.98 -12.47 -0.83
C VAL A 128 -7.43 -12.67 -1.26
N ASN A 129 -8.15 -11.56 -1.48
CA ASN A 129 -9.49 -11.57 -2.06
C ASN A 129 -9.41 -11.11 -3.52
N LEU A 130 -9.54 -12.03 -4.45
CA LEU A 130 -9.54 -11.71 -5.88
C LEU A 130 -10.95 -11.54 -6.43
N SER A 131 -11.16 -10.44 -7.16
CA SER A 131 -12.23 -10.31 -8.13
C SER A 131 -11.68 -10.70 -9.50
N ILE A 132 -12.29 -11.69 -10.12
CA ILE A 132 -11.89 -12.22 -11.42
C ILE A 132 -12.99 -11.90 -12.43
N ARG A 133 -12.65 -11.19 -13.49
CA ARG A 133 -13.54 -10.99 -14.65
C ARG A 133 -13.04 -11.79 -15.82
N VAL A 134 -13.95 -12.46 -16.50
CA VAL A 134 -13.63 -13.35 -17.63
C VAL A 134 -14.21 -12.77 -18.91
N SER A 135 -13.38 -12.67 -19.92
CA SER A 135 -13.75 -12.35 -21.30
C SER A 135 -13.08 -13.33 -22.26
N GLU A 136 -13.52 -13.34 -23.50
CA GLU A 136 -12.98 -14.20 -24.54
C GLU A 136 -12.60 -13.41 -25.79
N ILE A 137 -11.64 -13.93 -26.53
CA ILE A 137 -11.22 -13.41 -27.83
C ILE A 137 -10.83 -14.57 -28.73
N ASN A 138 -11.14 -14.46 -30.03
CA ASN A 138 -10.69 -15.39 -31.03
C ASN A 138 -9.56 -14.78 -31.87
N VAL A 139 -8.37 -15.39 -31.79
CA VAL A 139 -7.17 -14.93 -32.51
C VAL A 139 -6.64 -16.08 -33.36
N HIS A 140 -6.49 -15.88 -34.66
CA HIS A 140 -5.95 -16.89 -35.60
C HIS A 140 -6.59 -18.30 -35.49
N LYS A 141 -7.91 -18.38 -35.24
CA LYS A 141 -8.68 -19.62 -35.03
C LYS A 141 -8.43 -20.30 -33.65
N GLU A 142 -7.69 -19.69 -32.77
CA GLU A 142 -7.56 -20.11 -31.38
C GLU A 142 -8.55 -19.33 -30.53
N HIS A 143 -9.25 -20.04 -29.66
CA HIS A 143 -10.12 -19.46 -28.65
C HIS A 143 -9.31 -19.20 -27.37
N LEU A 144 -9.28 -17.94 -26.94
CA LEU A 144 -8.52 -17.51 -25.77
C LEU A 144 -9.44 -16.87 -24.73
N ARG A 145 -9.29 -17.24 -23.48
CA ARG A 145 -9.95 -16.62 -22.33
C ARG A 145 -9.01 -15.61 -21.68
N ILE A 146 -9.50 -14.41 -21.47
CA ILE A 146 -8.79 -13.33 -20.78
C ILE A 146 -9.38 -13.20 -19.39
N LEU A 147 -8.55 -13.37 -18.36
CA LEU A 147 -8.92 -13.19 -16.96
C LEU A 147 -8.24 -11.92 -16.42
N ALA A 148 -9.07 -10.99 -15.94
CA ALA A 148 -8.61 -9.80 -15.24
C ALA A 148 -8.76 -10.04 -13.73
N LEU A 149 -7.64 -10.01 -13.01
CA LEU A 149 -7.53 -10.28 -11.58
C LEU A 149 -7.32 -8.98 -10.82
N ASN A 150 -8.22 -8.63 -9.91
CA ASN A 150 -8.09 -7.47 -9.04
C ASN A 150 -8.11 -7.91 -7.57
N ASP A 151 -7.17 -7.43 -6.77
CA ASP A 151 -7.24 -7.57 -5.33
C ASP A 151 -8.25 -6.57 -4.77
N ILE A 152 -9.36 -7.12 -4.24
CA ILE A 152 -10.45 -6.30 -3.69
C ILE A 152 -10.31 -6.01 -2.19
N ASN A 153 -9.31 -6.57 -1.50
CA ASN A 153 -9.07 -6.25 -0.09
C ASN A 153 -8.88 -4.75 0.09
N ILE A 154 -8.10 -4.13 -0.79
CA ILE A 154 -7.82 -2.69 -0.73
C ILE A 154 -9.09 -1.87 -1.03
N GLU A 155 -9.86 -2.25 -2.06
CA GLU A 155 -11.08 -1.52 -2.46
C GLU A 155 -12.24 -1.69 -1.46
N LEU A 156 -12.36 -2.86 -0.82
CA LEU A 156 -13.37 -3.12 0.22
C LEU A 156 -13.05 -2.33 1.48
N ASP A 157 -11.81 -2.39 1.93
CA ASP A 157 -11.34 -1.61 3.07
C ASP A 157 -11.53 -0.10 2.84
N GLU A 158 -11.31 0.39 1.62
CA GLU A 158 -11.51 1.81 1.27
C GLU A 158 -12.97 2.24 1.33
N LYS A 159 -13.85 1.51 0.68
CA LYS A 159 -15.29 1.82 0.66
C LYS A 159 -15.94 1.64 2.04
N GLU A 160 -15.49 0.66 2.78
CA GLU A 160 -15.96 0.41 4.13
C GLU A 160 -15.49 1.52 5.07
N ILE A 161 -14.22 1.91 5.02
CA ILE A 161 -13.66 3.04 5.79
C ILE A 161 -14.36 4.35 5.41
N ASP A 162 -14.56 4.64 4.11
CA ASP A 162 -15.25 5.84 3.67
C ASP A 162 -16.72 5.90 4.14
N SER A 163 -17.42 4.77 4.11
CA SER A 163 -18.78 4.65 4.61
C SER A 163 -18.83 4.85 6.12
N TRP A 164 -17.90 4.25 6.86
CA TRP A 164 -17.72 4.45 8.29
C TRP A 164 -17.40 5.92 8.62
N ILE A 165 -16.51 6.56 7.86
CA ILE A 165 -16.18 7.98 8.03
C ILE A 165 -17.41 8.86 7.86
N ARG A 166 -18.24 8.62 6.84
CA ARG A 166 -19.47 9.42 6.58
C ARG A 166 -20.52 9.25 7.68
N LEU A 167 -20.83 7.99 8.04
CA LEU A 167 -21.81 7.68 9.11
C LEU A 167 -21.38 8.33 10.43
N THR A 168 -20.12 8.22 10.74
CA THR A 168 -19.59 8.72 12.00
C THR A 168 -19.51 10.22 12.07
N ARG A 169 -19.29 10.91 10.94
CA ARG A 169 -19.34 12.38 10.94
C ARG A 169 -20.70 12.88 11.40
N VAL A 170 -21.78 12.24 10.97
CA VAL A 170 -23.14 12.56 11.39
C VAL A 170 -23.36 12.23 12.87
N LEU A 171 -23.00 10.99 13.28
CA LEU A 171 -23.15 10.56 14.68
C LEU A 171 -22.34 11.42 15.65
N THR A 172 -21.12 11.81 15.29
CA THR A 172 -20.27 12.69 16.09
C THR A 172 -20.95 14.02 16.37
N HIS A 173 -21.55 14.64 15.33
CA HIS A 173 -22.23 15.91 15.46
C HIS A 173 -23.45 15.81 16.38
N GLU A 174 -24.25 14.76 16.23
CA GLU A 174 -25.44 14.52 17.06
C GLU A 174 -25.09 14.20 18.52
N ILE A 175 -24.04 13.41 18.76
CA ILE A 175 -23.55 13.12 20.12
C ILE A 175 -23.04 14.40 20.80
N MET A 176 -22.21 15.19 20.09
CA MET A 176 -21.73 16.46 20.65
C MET A 176 -22.87 17.41 21.02
N ASN A 177 -23.86 17.54 20.14
CA ASN A 177 -25.03 18.39 20.36
C ASN A 177 -25.91 17.93 21.55
N SER A 178 -25.94 16.62 21.82
CA SER A 178 -26.75 16.05 22.90
C SER A 178 -26.02 16.06 24.25
N VAL A 179 -24.71 15.76 24.26
CA VAL A 179 -23.94 15.56 25.49
C VAL A 179 -23.40 16.89 26.06
N THR A 180 -23.04 17.84 25.18
CA THR A 180 -22.51 19.14 25.64
C THR A 180 -23.48 19.89 26.57
N PRO A 181 -24.82 20.02 26.28
CA PRO A 181 -25.76 20.64 27.19
C PRO A 181 -25.91 19.87 28.50
N ILE A 182 -25.94 18.55 28.48
CA ILE A 182 -26.04 17.70 29.69
C ILE A 182 -24.87 17.95 30.62
N THR A 183 -23.63 17.96 30.07
CA THR A 183 -22.40 18.19 30.83
C THR A 183 -22.38 19.59 31.44
N SER A 184 -22.79 20.62 30.64
CA SER A 184 -22.85 22.00 31.08
C SER A 184 -23.87 22.21 32.19
N LEU A 185 -25.08 21.62 32.06
CA LEU A 185 -26.09 21.67 33.11
C LEU A 185 -25.62 20.96 34.39
N SER A 186 -24.97 19.79 34.26
CA SER A 186 -24.44 19.08 35.42
C SER A 186 -23.37 19.88 36.15
N ASP A 187 -22.44 20.55 35.42
CA ASP A 187 -21.41 21.41 36.01
C ASP A 187 -22.05 22.63 36.70
N THR A 188 -23.08 23.21 36.12
CA THR A 188 -23.81 24.34 36.70
C THR A 188 -24.52 23.93 38.00
N LEU A 189 -25.28 22.83 37.95
CA LEU A 189 -25.97 22.31 39.14
C LEU A 189 -25.00 21.90 40.24
N LEU A 190 -23.88 21.28 39.88
CA LEU A 190 -22.81 20.92 40.80
C LEU A 190 -22.27 22.14 41.54
N SER A 191 -22.06 23.27 40.86
CA SER A 191 -21.64 24.53 41.46
C SER A 191 -22.63 25.09 42.46
N MET A 192 -23.94 24.83 42.28
CA MET A 192 -25.03 25.34 43.15
C MET A 192 -25.25 24.44 44.40
N VAL A 193 -24.93 23.15 44.30
CA VAL A 193 -25.27 22.13 45.35
C VAL A 193 -24.06 21.69 46.15
N LYS A 194 -22.85 22.04 45.75
CA LYS A 194 -21.58 21.51 46.26
C LYS A 194 -21.43 21.42 47.80
N ASP A 195 -22.12 22.29 48.54
CA ASP A 195 -22.04 22.34 50.00
C ASP A 195 -23.41 22.03 50.67
N LYS A 196 -24.42 21.55 49.95
CA LYS A 196 -25.76 21.37 50.48
C LYS A 196 -26.24 19.92 50.54
N ASP A 197 -25.80 19.08 49.65
CA ASP A 197 -26.21 17.68 49.54
C ASP A 197 -25.09 16.85 48.87
N GLU A 198 -24.47 15.99 49.65
CA GLU A 198 -23.30 15.19 49.23
C GLU A 198 -23.71 14.12 48.19
N GLU A 199 -24.89 13.54 48.29
CA GLU A 199 -25.38 12.50 47.41
C GLU A 199 -25.74 13.05 46.02
N ILE A 200 -26.41 14.22 45.97
CA ILE A 200 -26.71 14.94 44.73
C ILE A 200 -25.43 15.44 44.07
N SER A 201 -24.49 15.97 44.87
CA SER A 201 -23.18 16.42 44.39
C SER A 201 -22.38 15.28 43.73
N HIS A 202 -22.34 14.09 44.36
CA HIS A 202 -21.69 12.92 43.81
C HIS A 202 -22.38 12.43 42.51
N GLY A 203 -23.70 12.44 42.47
CA GLY A 203 -24.47 12.10 41.23
C GLY A 203 -24.16 13.02 40.04
N LEU A 204 -24.17 14.35 40.32
CA LEU A 204 -23.85 15.35 39.28
C LEU A 204 -22.39 15.28 38.84
N GLN A 205 -21.45 15.01 39.74
CA GLN A 205 -20.04 14.80 39.42
C GLN A 205 -19.86 13.60 38.51
N THR A 206 -20.59 12.52 38.75
CA THR A 206 -20.56 11.31 37.92
C THR A 206 -21.07 11.59 36.52
N ILE A 207 -22.19 12.31 36.37
CA ILE A 207 -22.77 12.70 35.08
C ILE A 207 -21.79 13.59 34.31
N SER A 208 -21.21 14.63 34.97
CA SER A 208 -20.22 15.52 34.36
C SER A 208 -18.98 14.76 33.88
N THR A 209 -18.42 13.91 34.72
CA THR A 209 -17.22 13.14 34.40
C THR A 209 -17.47 12.17 33.24
N THR A 210 -18.61 11.48 33.24
CA THR A 210 -18.99 10.57 32.17
C THR A 210 -19.23 11.32 30.86
N GLY A 211 -19.92 12.45 30.92
CA GLY A 211 -20.17 13.32 29.76
C GLY A 211 -18.87 13.87 29.15
N LYS A 212 -17.94 14.36 29.99
CA LYS A 212 -16.62 14.80 29.53
C LYS A 212 -15.80 13.65 28.91
N GLY A 213 -15.90 12.45 29.46
CA GLY A 213 -15.30 11.24 28.89
C GLY A 213 -15.86 10.95 27.48
N LEU A 214 -17.18 11.02 27.32
CA LEU A 214 -17.83 10.80 26.02
C LEU A 214 -17.46 11.90 25.00
N LEU A 215 -17.42 13.16 25.40
CA LEU A 215 -16.99 14.26 24.52
C LEU A 215 -15.53 14.07 24.06
N SER A 216 -14.64 13.67 24.96
CA SER A 216 -13.22 13.37 24.62
C SER A 216 -13.12 12.20 23.63
N PHE A 217 -13.92 11.17 23.82
CA PHE A 217 -14.00 10.04 22.88
C PHE A 217 -14.46 10.49 21.50
N VAL A 218 -15.54 11.28 21.43
CA VAL A 218 -16.10 11.81 20.19
C VAL A 218 -15.10 12.75 19.48
N GLU A 219 -14.36 13.57 20.21
CA GLU A 219 -13.31 14.41 19.64
C GLU A 219 -12.14 13.59 19.05
N SER A 220 -11.76 12.55 19.75
CA SER A 220 -10.73 11.61 19.26
C SER A 220 -11.19 10.94 17.96
N TYR A 221 -12.47 10.58 17.89
CA TYR A 221 -13.08 10.01 16.70
C TYR A 221 -13.14 11.01 15.54
N ARG A 222 -13.47 12.27 15.81
CA ARG A 222 -13.47 13.35 14.81
C ARG A 222 -12.09 13.55 14.17
N LYS A 223 -11.02 13.40 14.94
CA LYS A 223 -9.65 13.47 14.43
C LYS A 223 -9.35 12.34 13.44
N PHE A 224 -9.88 11.15 13.67
CA PHE A 224 -9.75 10.02 12.74
C PHE A 224 -10.46 10.27 11.40
N THR A 225 -11.65 10.91 11.43
CA THR A 225 -12.47 11.13 10.22
C THR A 225 -12.09 12.39 9.42
N ARG A 226 -11.20 13.23 9.92
CA ARG A 226 -10.81 14.53 9.32
C ARG A 226 -9.30 14.65 9.10
N ILE A 227 -8.71 13.66 8.44
CA ILE A 227 -7.34 13.82 7.98
C ILE A 227 -7.39 14.78 6.77
N PRO A 228 -6.66 15.91 6.79
CA PRO A 228 -6.64 16.84 5.66
C PRO A 228 -5.95 16.19 4.45
N THR A 229 -6.24 16.70 3.27
CA THR A 229 -5.49 16.34 2.05
C THR A 229 -4.03 16.71 2.25
N PRO A 230 -3.08 15.78 2.01
CA PRO A 230 -1.67 16.08 2.16
C PRO A 230 -1.20 17.23 1.25
N GLU A 231 -0.41 18.14 1.79
CA GLU A 231 0.30 19.20 1.07
C GLU A 231 1.81 18.92 1.09
N PRO A 232 2.33 18.12 0.14
CA PRO A 232 3.73 17.67 0.18
C PRO A 232 4.72 18.83 0.00
N SER A 233 5.80 18.81 0.78
CA SER A 233 6.94 19.71 0.69
C SER A 233 8.24 18.94 0.86
N LEU A 234 9.36 19.51 0.41
CA LEU A 234 10.69 18.92 0.59
C LEU A 234 11.28 19.37 1.92
N PHE A 235 11.75 18.41 2.72
CA PHE A 235 12.44 18.71 3.99
C PHE A 235 13.56 17.72 4.29
N TYR A 236 14.57 18.18 5.05
CA TYR A 236 15.67 17.32 5.49
C TYR A 236 15.25 16.40 6.63
N LEU A 237 15.38 15.10 6.39
CA LEU A 237 14.87 14.07 7.30
C LEU A 237 15.62 14.05 8.65
N LYS A 238 16.92 14.34 8.66
CA LYS A 238 17.71 14.40 9.90
C LYS A 238 17.18 15.47 10.86
N ALA A 239 17.05 16.71 10.39
CA ALA A 239 16.53 17.82 11.20
C ALA A 239 15.09 17.56 11.68
N PHE A 240 14.28 16.96 10.81
CA PHE A 240 12.92 16.56 11.15
C PHE A 240 12.89 15.55 12.29
N ILE A 241 13.64 14.45 12.20
CA ILE A 241 13.70 13.40 13.24
C ILE A 241 14.20 13.96 14.58
N GLU A 242 15.28 14.75 14.54
CA GLU A 242 15.82 15.38 15.76
C GLU A 242 14.77 16.25 16.46
N ARG A 243 14.00 17.05 15.70
CA ARG A 243 12.88 17.84 16.24
C ARG A 243 11.76 16.99 16.81
N MET A 244 11.40 15.85 16.19
CA MET A 244 10.37 14.94 16.70
C MET A 244 10.79 14.28 18.02
N VAL A 245 12.05 13.92 18.13
CA VAL A 245 12.62 13.38 19.39
C VAL A 245 12.58 14.43 20.49
N GLU A 246 12.97 15.67 20.21
CA GLU A 246 12.94 16.77 21.19
C GLU A 246 11.51 17.05 21.66
N LEU A 247 10.55 17.16 20.76
CA LEU A 247 9.14 17.34 21.10
C LEU A 247 8.60 16.18 21.95
N THR A 248 9.01 14.95 21.65
CA THR A 248 8.57 13.77 22.43
C THR A 248 9.13 13.82 23.85
N ARG A 249 10.39 14.22 24.02
CA ARG A 249 11.02 14.40 25.35
C ARG A 249 10.32 15.47 26.18
N HIS A 250 9.94 16.58 25.56
CA HIS A 250 9.22 17.66 26.25
C HIS A 250 7.80 17.28 26.69
N GLN A 251 7.10 16.51 25.87
CA GLN A 251 5.72 16.10 26.17
C GLN A 251 5.61 14.94 27.15
N ASN A 252 6.66 14.13 27.27
CA ASN A 252 6.66 12.94 28.11
C ASN A 252 7.94 12.95 28.96
N PRO A 253 7.85 12.93 30.31
CA PRO A 253 9.01 12.82 31.18
C PRO A 253 9.63 11.42 31.00
N CYS A 254 10.61 11.32 30.14
CA CYS A 254 11.27 10.06 29.72
C CYS A 254 12.80 10.13 29.89
N ASN A 255 13.28 10.78 30.97
CA ASN A 255 14.72 10.96 31.24
C ASN A 255 15.49 9.64 31.36
N HIS A 256 14.80 8.53 31.63
CA HIS A 256 15.37 7.18 31.75
C HIS A 256 15.43 6.45 30.37
N ILE A 257 14.92 7.05 29.31
CA ILE A 257 14.90 6.46 27.97
C ILE A 257 15.98 7.11 27.10
N THR A 258 16.84 6.29 26.50
CA THR A 258 17.87 6.72 25.56
C THR A 258 17.31 6.70 24.14
N PHE A 259 17.41 7.84 23.43
CA PHE A 259 17.07 7.94 22.01
C PHE A 259 18.34 7.88 21.17
N HIS A 260 18.35 7.01 20.19
CA HIS A 260 19.40 6.90 19.17
C HIS A 260 18.82 7.23 17.79
N THR A 261 19.45 8.19 17.10
CA THR A 261 18.99 8.63 15.76
C THR A 261 20.10 8.45 14.75
N GLU A 262 19.78 7.86 13.61
CA GLU A 262 20.71 7.63 12.51
C GLU A 262 20.00 7.88 11.18
N VAL A 263 20.59 8.72 10.33
CA VAL A 263 20.04 9.03 9.01
C VAL A 263 21.16 8.90 7.97
N THR A 264 20.94 8.03 6.99
CA THR A 264 21.95 7.71 5.96
C THR A 264 21.32 7.79 4.56
N PRO A 265 21.81 8.67 3.67
CA PRO A 265 22.83 9.71 3.90
C PRO A 265 22.33 10.84 4.81
N ALA A 266 23.25 11.63 5.38
CA ALA A 266 22.91 12.68 6.35
C ALA A 266 22.08 13.84 5.76
N ASP A 267 22.13 14.03 4.45
CA ASP A 267 21.40 15.00 3.64
C ASP A 267 20.13 14.43 2.99
N LEU A 268 19.64 13.26 3.48
CA LEU A 268 18.43 12.63 2.97
C LEU A 268 17.23 13.57 3.06
N ILE A 269 16.58 13.77 1.91
CA ILE A 269 15.39 14.63 1.77
C ILE A 269 14.16 13.75 1.58
N LEU A 270 13.05 14.13 2.21
CA LEU A 270 11.76 13.52 2.02
C LEU A 270 10.79 14.51 1.37
N HIS A 271 10.01 14.04 0.40
CA HIS A 271 8.91 14.78 -0.21
C HIS A 271 7.57 14.26 0.36
N ALA A 272 7.06 14.95 1.37
CA ALA A 272 5.81 14.59 2.05
C ALA A 272 5.20 15.81 2.76
N ASP A 273 3.98 15.66 3.28
CA ASP A 273 3.40 16.66 4.19
C ASP A 273 4.06 16.54 5.57
N GLU A 274 4.92 17.50 5.90
CA GLU A 274 5.70 17.50 7.12
C GLU A 274 4.83 17.45 8.39
N ASN A 275 3.66 18.12 8.39
CA ASN A 275 2.75 18.15 9.55
C ASN A 275 2.10 16.78 9.78
N LEU A 276 1.62 16.16 8.70
CA LEU A 276 1.01 14.83 8.78
C LEU A 276 2.03 13.75 9.18
N ILE A 277 3.24 13.80 8.61
CA ILE A 277 4.29 12.84 8.98
C ILE A 277 4.77 13.10 10.42
N SER A 278 4.82 14.36 10.89
CA SER A 278 5.09 14.68 12.29
C SER A 278 4.08 14.01 13.23
N GLN A 279 2.80 14.04 12.88
CA GLN A 279 1.76 13.37 13.66
C GLN A 279 1.97 11.86 13.74
N VAL A 280 2.37 11.22 12.62
CA VAL A 280 2.68 9.77 12.59
C VAL A 280 3.87 9.46 13.49
N VAL A 281 4.99 10.16 13.31
CA VAL A 281 6.23 9.89 14.05
C VAL A 281 6.02 10.14 15.55
N ILE A 282 5.40 11.25 15.96
CA ILE A 282 5.10 11.54 17.36
C ILE A 282 4.20 10.46 17.98
N ASN A 283 3.19 9.99 17.24
CA ASN A 283 2.32 8.92 17.72
C ASN A 283 3.09 7.61 17.96
N LEU A 284 4.00 7.23 17.05
CA LEU A 284 4.83 6.03 17.21
C LEU A 284 5.83 6.18 18.37
N LEU A 285 6.49 7.34 18.49
CA LEU A 285 7.41 7.63 19.59
C LEU A 285 6.69 7.63 20.96
N LYS A 286 5.50 8.22 21.03
CA LYS A 286 4.66 8.19 22.23
C LYS A 286 4.25 6.76 22.59
N ASN A 287 3.91 5.95 21.61
CA ASN A 287 3.60 4.53 21.84
C ASN A 287 4.82 3.77 22.35
N ALA A 288 6.01 4.02 21.81
CA ALA A 288 7.27 3.44 22.27
C ALA A 288 7.62 3.85 23.73
N VAL A 289 7.51 5.14 24.06
CA VAL A 289 7.71 5.64 25.43
C VAL A 289 6.74 4.98 26.40
N GLN A 290 5.46 4.89 26.05
CA GLN A 290 4.44 4.26 26.87
C GLN A 290 4.66 2.75 27.04
N ALA A 291 5.14 2.06 25.99
CA ALA A 291 5.43 0.63 26.07
C ALA A 291 6.62 0.33 26.97
N ILE A 292 7.64 1.18 26.96
CA ILE A 292 8.79 1.08 27.89
C ILE A 292 8.35 1.40 29.32
N GLY A 293 7.47 2.37 29.51
CA GLY A 293 7.02 2.80 30.83
C GLY A 293 8.19 3.20 31.73
N ASN A 294 8.25 2.65 32.94
CA ASN A 294 9.31 2.91 33.91
C ASN A 294 10.46 1.88 33.88
N GLN A 295 10.54 1.05 32.85
CA GLN A 295 11.57 0.02 32.74
C GLN A 295 12.97 0.66 32.66
N PRO A 296 13.93 0.24 33.48
CA PRO A 296 15.30 0.75 33.44
C PRO A 296 15.98 0.31 32.12
N GLY A 297 16.79 1.20 31.55
CA GLY A 297 17.51 0.91 30.29
C GLY A 297 16.63 0.97 29.06
N GLY A 298 15.54 1.73 29.10
CA GLY A 298 14.69 1.99 27.94
C GLY A 298 15.46 2.58 26.76
N ARG A 299 15.26 2.04 25.57
CA ARG A 299 15.90 2.52 24.33
C ARG A 299 14.87 2.65 23.22
N ILE A 300 14.97 3.76 22.48
CA ILE A 300 14.23 4.00 21.24
C ILE A 300 15.24 4.35 20.17
N ALA A 301 15.29 3.57 19.10
CA ALA A 301 16.13 3.82 17.94
C ALA A 301 15.29 4.25 16.74
N ILE A 302 15.70 5.35 16.09
CA ILE A 302 15.10 5.84 14.86
C ILE A 302 16.17 5.82 13.78
N GLN A 303 15.97 5.00 12.75
CA GLN A 303 16.87 4.87 11.63
C GLN A 303 16.16 5.27 10.35
N ALA A 304 16.81 6.07 9.50
CA ALA A 304 16.25 6.44 8.21
C ALA A 304 17.30 6.24 7.12
N HIS A 305 16.89 5.61 6.03
CA HIS A 305 17.76 5.34 4.88
C HIS A 305 16.95 5.22 3.59
N CYS A 306 17.64 5.32 2.46
CA CYS A 306 17.10 5.02 1.15
C CYS A 306 17.51 3.58 0.78
N ASN A 307 16.58 2.78 0.24
CA ASN A 307 16.89 1.44 -0.26
C ASN A 307 17.28 1.48 -1.76
N ASP A 308 17.67 0.32 -2.31
CA ASP A 308 18.06 0.15 -3.73
C ASP A 308 16.93 0.47 -4.73
N ALA A 309 15.69 0.53 -4.28
CA ALA A 309 14.51 0.88 -5.08
C ALA A 309 14.15 2.38 -4.98
N GLU A 310 15.06 3.22 -4.47
CA GLU A 310 14.87 4.65 -4.23
C GLU A 310 13.73 4.99 -3.26
N GLU A 311 13.31 4.03 -2.41
CA GLU A 311 12.29 4.25 -1.41
C GLU A 311 12.93 4.69 -0.09
N VAL A 312 12.36 5.72 0.54
CA VAL A 312 12.80 6.18 1.85
C VAL A 312 12.12 5.36 2.95
N LEU A 313 12.92 4.79 3.83
CA LEU A 313 12.47 4.00 4.97
C LEU A 313 12.81 4.72 6.27
N ILE A 314 11.83 4.86 7.17
CA ILE A 314 12.03 5.32 8.55
C ILE A 314 11.66 4.16 9.48
N GLU A 315 12.62 3.63 10.19
CA GLU A 315 12.44 2.56 11.17
C GLU A 315 12.42 3.13 12.58
N ILE A 316 11.39 2.79 13.36
CA ILE A 316 11.28 3.17 14.77
C ILE A 316 11.22 1.88 15.57
N LYS A 317 12.24 1.67 16.41
CA LYS A 317 12.42 0.48 17.26
C LYS A 317 12.42 0.85 18.71
N ASN A 318 11.82 0.03 19.56
CA ASN A 318 11.91 0.18 21.00
C ASN A 318 12.05 -1.18 21.70
N ASN A 319 12.76 -1.19 22.84
CA ASN A 319 12.98 -2.37 23.67
C ASN A 319 11.93 -2.57 24.77
N GLY A 320 10.75 -2.00 24.61
CA GLY A 320 9.58 -2.32 25.44
C GLY A 320 9.06 -3.73 25.13
N PRO A 321 7.99 -4.18 25.84
CA PRO A 321 7.37 -5.48 25.57
C PRO A 321 7.02 -5.65 24.11
N ALA A 322 7.33 -6.82 23.54
CA ALA A 322 6.96 -7.17 22.17
C ALA A 322 5.43 -7.27 22.04
N ILE A 323 4.93 -6.95 20.87
CA ILE A 323 3.49 -7.08 20.55
C ILE A 323 3.22 -8.54 20.17
N PRO A 324 2.38 -9.28 20.92
CA PRO A 324 2.04 -10.66 20.59
C PRO A 324 1.45 -10.78 19.19
N PRO A 325 1.74 -11.88 18.45
CA PRO A 325 1.22 -12.10 17.10
C PRO A 325 -0.30 -11.97 16.99
N GLU A 326 -1.03 -12.48 17.97
CA GLU A 326 -2.49 -12.40 18.06
C GLU A 326 -3.03 -10.96 18.11
N ILE A 327 -2.26 -10.06 18.71
CA ILE A 327 -2.58 -8.64 18.84
C ILE A 327 -2.09 -7.85 17.60
N ALA A 328 -0.97 -8.27 17.01
CA ALA A 328 -0.33 -7.60 15.89
C ALA A 328 -1.25 -7.39 14.67
N GLU A 329 -2.14 -8.34 14.40
CA GLU A 329 -3.14 -8.26 13.33
C GLU A 329 -4.20 -7.18 13.59
N HIS A 330 -4.45 -6.83 14.86
CA HIS A 330 -5.54 -5.94 15.28
C HIS A 330 -5.09 -4.52 15.62
N ILE A 331 -3.79 -4.25 15.77
CA ILE A 331 -3.29 -2.94 16.24
C ILE A 331 -3.65 -1.75 15.35
N PHE A 332 -3.95 -2.00 14.08
CA PHE A 332 -4.35 -0.98 13.11
C PHE A 332 -5.87 -0.84 12.98
N ILE A 333 -6.66 -1.69 13.65
CA ILE A 333 -8.11 -1.59 13.71
C ILE A 333 -8.46 -0.37 14.58
N PRO A 334 -9.29 0.57 14.10
CA PRO A 334 -9.72 1.71 14.89
C PRO A 334 -10.37 1.28 16.21
N PHE A 335 -10.05 1.99 17.31
CA PHE A 335 -10.53 1.73 18.67
C PHE A 335 -9.97 0.47 19.35
N PHE A 336 -9.20 -0.33 18.67
CA PHE A 336 -8.50 -1.44 19.29
C PHE A 336 -7.37 -0.89 20.19
N THR A 337 -7.40 -1.23 21.46
CA THR A 337 -6.39 -0.83 22.45
C THR A 337 -6.27 -1.85 23.59
N THR A 338 -5.05 -2.09 24.00
CA THR A 338 -4.73 -2.87 25.21
C THR A 338 -4.48 -1.97 26.43
N LYS A 339 -4.59 -0.63 26.25
CA LYS A 339 -4.30 0.36 27.30
C LYS A 339 -5.59 0.88 27.92
N GLU A 340 -5.68 0.94 29.24
CA GLU A 340 -6.87 1.44 29.98
C GLU A 340 -7.30 2.86 29.57
N ARG A 341 -6.35 3.74 29.24
CA ARG A 341 -6.58 5.15 28.84
C ARG A 341 -6.24 5.42 27.38
N GLY A 342 -6.13 4.39 26.55
CA GLY A 342 -5.83 4.52 25.14
C GLY A 342 -7.09 4.71 24.31
N SER A 343 -7.11 5.66 23.37
CA SER A 343 -8.22 5.83 22.42
C SER A 343 -8.28 4.73 21.34
N GLY A 344 -7.20 3.98 21.13
CA GLY A 344 -7.08 2.96 20.09
C GLY A 344 -7.09 3.51 18.65
N ILE A 345 -6.94 4.83 18.47
CA ILE A 345 -7.07 5.48 17.15
C ILE A 345 -5.70 5.85 16.57
N GLY A 346 -4.67 6.00 17.39
CA GLY A 346 -3.38 6.53 16.97
C GLY A 346 -2.75 5.77 15.81
N LEU A 347 -2.64 4.44 15.90
CA LEU A 347 -2.03 3.62 14.85
C LEU A 347 -2.88 3.55 13.58
N SER A 348 -4.21 3.53 13.69
CA SER A 348 -5.11 3.56 12.54
C SER A 348 -5.04 4.89 11.79
N ILE A 349 -4.97 6.03 12.49
CA ILE A 349 -4.71 7.36 11.89
C ILE A 349 -3.33 7.37 11.22
N SER A 350 -2.29 6.87 11.88
CA SER A 350 -0.94 6.83 11.33
C SER A 350 -0.90 6.03 10.02
N ARG A 351 -1.56 4.88 9.97
CA ARG A 351 -1.66 4.06 8.75
C ARG A 351 -2.40 4.78 7.64
N GLN A 352 -3.49 5.49 7.97
CA GLN A 352 -4.27 6.26 7.01
C GLN A 352 -3.49 7.46 6.46
N ILE A 353 -2.76 8.20 7.29
CA ILE A 353 -1.88 9.30 6.86
C ILE A 353 -0.82 8.77 5.89
N MET A 354 -0.12 7.68 6.26
CA MET A 354 0.90 7.09 5.40
C MET A 354 0.33 6.69 4.05
N ARG A 355 -0.86 6.12 4.02
CA ARG A 355 -1.55 5.74 2.78
C ARG A 355 -1.91 6.96 1.91
N LEU A 356 -2.48 8.02 2.50
CA LEU A 356 -2.79 9.27 1.79
C LEU A 356 -1.52 9.95 1.26
N SER A 357 -0.38 9.74 1.90
CA SER A 357 0.95 10.22 1.47
C SER A 357 1.63 9.28 0.46
N GLY A 358 0.94 8.28 -0.09
CA GLY A 358 1.50 7.33 -1.07
C GLY A 358 2.48 6.31 -0.47
N GLY A 359 2.58 6.22 0.85
CA GLY A 359 3.47 5.33 1.59
C GLY A 359 2.74 4.20 2.32
N SER A 360 3.47 3.50 3.19
CA SER A 360 2.90 2.46 4.05
C SER A 360 3.49 2.49 5.47
N LEU A 361 2.71 1.98 6.43
CA LEU A 361 3.14 1.75 7.81
C LEU A 361 2.94 0.27 8.14
N THR A 362 4.02 -0.39 8.53
CA THR A 362 4.02 -1.82 8.87
C THR A 362 4.66 -2.06 10.24
N LEU A 363 4.16 -3.07 10.97
CA LEU A 363 4.81 -3.65 12.13
C LEU A 363 5.61 -4.86 11.68
N ILE A 364 6.88 -4.93 12.05
CA ILE A 364 7.69 -6.14 11.87
C ILE A 364 7.67 -6.90 13.18
N PRO A 365 7.13 -8.13 13.17
CA PRO A 365 7.17 -8.99 14.35
C PRO A 365 8.61 -9.30 14.76
N ASP A 366 8.93 -9.09 16.02
CA ASP A 366 10.20 -9.49 16.64
C ASP A 366 9.90 -9.90 18.09
N ASP A 367 10.54 -10.97 18.56
CA ASP A 367 10.31 -11.51 19.92
C ASP A 367 10.92 -10.63 21.03
N LYS A 368 11.81 -9.70 20.69
CA LYS A 368 12.59 -8.91 21.64
C LYS A 368 12.30 -7.41 21.60
N GLU A 369 11.90 -6.90 20.45
CA GLU A 369 11.74 -5.46 20.21
C GLU A 369 10.48 -5.21 19.38
N THR A 370 9.85 -4.06 19.57
CA THR A 370 8.78 -3.60 18.69
C THR A 370 9.39 -2.73 17.61
N LYS A 371 9.18 -3.08 16.31
CA LYS A 371 9.72 -2.36 15.16
C LYS A 371 8.59 -1.92 14.22
N PHE A 372 8.45 -0.62 14.03
CA PHE A 372 7.59 -0.04 13.00
C PHE A 372 8.43 0.49 11.84
N ILE A 373 7.95 0.29 10.62
CA ILE A 373 8.58 0.79 9.39
C ILE A 373 7.57 1.69 8.66
N LEU A 374 7.98 2.95 8.43
CA LEU A 374 7.33 3.87 7.50
C LEU A 374 8.10 3.81 6.19
N LYS A 375 7.38 3.57 5.10
CA LYS A 375 7.95 3.47 3.75
C LYS A 375 7.32 4.54 2.88
N PHE A 376 8.15 5.29 2.15
CA PHE A 376 7.77 6.31 1.18
C PHE A 376 8.34 5.92 -0.19
N LYS A 377 7.57 6.20 -1.24
CA LYS A 377 7.98 6.00 -2.64
C LYS A 377 8.57 7.26 -3.22
#